data_3e52d0bd364c6d0459defc55a5ccebe5
#
_entry.id   3e52d0bd364c6d0459defc55a5ccebe5
#
_cell.length_a   1.000
_cell.length_b   1.000
_cell.length_c   1.000
_cell.angle_alpha   90.00
_cell.angle_beta   90.00
_cell.angle_gamma   90.00
#
_symmetry.space_group_name_H-M   'P 1'
#
loop_
_entity.id
_entity.type
_entity.pdbx_description
1 polymer ?
#
loop_
_entity_poly.entity_id
_entity_poly.type
_entity_poly.pdbx_seq_one_letter_code
_entity_poly.pdbx_strand_id
1 'polypeptide(L)'
;MLVLCLGSGLAAYFGLRNFSRMVFALSRNRSQLFSVGAGMTLLVVAFQMYDWSRTQPADASGEDFVAASTPFAASGDGILAHTALAAVSTYHNDNARSGQYIDETVLTPANVNPARFGKLYSYALDGYVYAQPLYMPQVAIPGNGVHNVVVVATQHDSVYAFDADSSSSTPLWRVNFLNPDVGITSLTPADVNTSDIVPEIGITSTPVIDVTSNTIYVVAATKENGAFYHRIHALDLASGAEKFGGPQAIQATYPGAARESSDGVLAFDSRFHLQRAALLLDKSRLYVAFASYGDFGAYHGWVITYDAATLKQTGTWVTTPNGYQGGIWMSGCGISADADGNLYLSVANGPFDAFGEQPGTDLGDSVVKLKPGPAGLTLLDYFTPFNQATMARDDLDLGSAGVVLLPDQPGPVPHLAVTSGKNGHIYLLNRDALGGYRAEGNRNPQVVQEISGLREQMGTPAYWNGYVYFGSGVSPFKDSIRAFTIHDGMLSHPAASQTQAVYSLTRNTVSVSANGDKNGIVWAVQTDAYYTSKPPGPAILHAYDARNLGRELYNSNQRLARDNPGPASKFTVPTIANGKVFVGTANQLSVYGLLSAGGN
;
A
#
# COMPACT_ATOMS: atom_id res chain seq x y z
N MET A 1 -18.50 -0.32 -50.15
CA MET A 1 -18.28 -1.62 -49.47
C MET A 1 -16.83 -1.71 -49.04
N LEU A 2 -16.38 -0.79 -48.16
CA LEU A 2 -15.02 -0.78 -47.58
C LEU A 2 -14.97 0.11 -46.34
N VAL A 3 -15.84 -0.14 -45.35
CA VAL A 3 -15.87 0.60 -44.04
C VAL A 3 -16.29 -0.34 -42.89
N LEU A 4 -16.18 -1.66 -43.04
CA LEU A 4 -16.69 -2.60 -42.01
C LEU A 4 -15.60 -3.50 -41.37
N CYS A 5 -14.30 -3.22 -41.53
CA CYS A 5 -13.23 -4.07 -40.97
C CYS A 5 -12.33 -3.40 -39.93
N LEU A 6 -12.65 -2.22 -39.40
CA LEU A 6 -11.83 -1.55 -38.34
C LEU A 6 -12.52 -1.44 -36.98
N GLY A 7 -13.71 -2.05 -36.81
CA GLY A 7 -14.48 -1.97 -35.56
C GLY A 7 -14.25 -3.11 -34.55
N SER A 8 -13.67 -4.22 -34.95
CA SER A 8 -13.62 -5.43 -34.11
C SER A 8 -12.36 -5.58 -33.25
N GLY A 9 -11.35 -4.73 -33.44
CA GLY A 9 -10.11 -4.80 -32.65
C GLY A 9 -10.10 -3.98 -31.38
N LEU A 10 -10.95 -2.95 -31.26
CA LEU A 10 -10.98 -2.07 -30.06
C LEU A 10 -11.99 -2.51 -29.00
N ALA A 11 -12.99 -3.30 -29.35
CA ALA A 11 -14.03 -3.74 -28.40
C ALA A 11 -13.57 -4.82 -27.41
N ALA A 12 -12.45 -5.49 -27.70
CA ALA A 12 -11.89 -6.52 -26.81
C ALA A 12 -10.98 -5.95 -25.71
N TYR A 13 -10.66 -4.65 -25.74
CA TYR A 13 -9.71 -4.03 -24.79
C TYR A 13 -10.38 -3.23 -23.66
N PHE A 14 -11.65 -2.88 -23.81
CA PHE A 14 -12.43 -2.21 -22.76
C PHE A 14 -13.66 -3.06 -22.49
N GLY A 15 -13.78 -3.55 -21.27
CA GLY A 15 -14.96 -4.28 -20.83
C GLY A 15 -16.23 -3.47 -21.12
N LEU A 16 -17.32 -4.13 -21.45
CA LEU A 16 -18.62 -3.58 -21.88
C LEU A 16 -19.15 -2.39 -21.04
N ARG A 17 -18.67 -2.20 -19.82
CA ARG A 17 -19.03 -1.06 -18.94
C ARG A 17 -18.49 0.30 -19.43
N ASN A 18 -17.34 0.35 -20.12
CA ASN A 18 -16.78 1.61 -20.60
C ASN A 18 -17.39 2.06 -21.94
N PHE A 19 -17.96 1.13 -22.70
CA PHE A 19 -18.60 1.47 -23.96
C PHE A 19 -19.91 2.26 -23.77
N SER A 20 -20.70 1.94 -22.75
CA SER A 20 -21.93 2.69 -22.41
C SER A 20 -21.63 4.13 -21.92
N ARG A 21 -20.51 4.33 -21.22
CA ARG A 21 -20.08 5.68 -20.77
C ARG A 21 -19.64 6.59 -21.93
N MET A 22 -18.99 6.02 -22.94
CA MET A 22 -18.55 6.79 -24.12
C MET A 22 -19.73 7.20 -25.02
N VAL A 23 -20.75 6.35 -25.14
CA VAL A 23 -21.99 6.67 -25.90
C VAL A 23 -22.83 7.71 -25.16
N PHE A 24 -22.89 7.68 -23.81
CA PHE A 24 -23.64 8.67 -23.02
C PHE A 24 -22.96 10.06 -23.00
N ALA A 25 -21.64 10.13 -23.04
CA ALA A 25 -20.90 11.39 -23.13
C ALA A 25 -21.06 12.05 -24.52
N LEU A 26 -21.16 11.26 -25.58
CA LEU A 26 -21.39 11.77 -26.94
C LEU A 26 -22.84 12.22 -27.17
N SER A 27 -23.83 11.67 -26.45
CA SER A 27 -25.23 12.10 -26.57
C SER A 27 -25.52 13.40 -25.82
N ARG A 28 -24.78 13.73 -24.76
CA ARG A 28 -24.94 15.00 -24.02
C ARG A 28 -24.38 16.24 -24.76
N ASN A 29 -23.44 16.04 -25.68
CA ASN A 29 -22.84 17.16 -26.43
C ASN A 29 -23.62 17.57 -27.70
N ARG A 30 -24.69 16.87 -28.07
CA ARG A 30 -25.50 17.23 -29.26
C ARG A 30 -26.62 18.26 -29.00
N SER A 31 -26.88 18.62 -27.77
CA SER A 31 -27.94 19.61 -27.43
C SER A 31 -27.44 21.06 -27.27
N GLN A 32 -26.16 21.37 -27.53
CA GLN A 32 -25.61 22.72 -27.46
C GLN A 32 -25.16 23.32 -28.81
N LEU A 33 -25.57 22.74 -29.93
CA LEU A 33 -25.17 23.21 -31.27
C LEU A 33 -26.26 24.02 -32.02
N PHE A 34 -27.27 24.54 -31.33
CA PHE A 34 -28.24 25.49 -31.91
C PHE A 34 -28.49 26.64 -30.95
N SER A 35 -27.61 27.64 -30.92
CA SER A 35 -27.90 29.07 -30.72
C SER A 35 -26.55 29.84 -30.63
N VAL A 36 -25.98 30.18 -31.78
CA VAL A 36 -25.02 31.29 -31.88
C VAL A 36 -25.58 32.23 -32.95
N GLY A 37 -26.21 33.26 -32.50
CA GLY A 37 -26.61 34.39 -33.27
C GLY A 37 -26.80 35.58 -32.35
N ALA A 38 -25.93 36.59 -32.53
CA ALA A 38 -26.05 37.98 -32.11
C ALA A 38 -25.79 38.31 -30.60
N GLY A 39 -24.76 39.11 -30.38
CA GLY A 39 -24.62 39.93 -29.16
C GLY A 39 -23.18 40.10 -28.64
N MET A 40 -22.28 40.71 -29.44
CA MET A 40 -21.06 41.33 -28.89
C MET A 40 -21.46 42.54 -28.02
N THR A 41 -21.12 42.48 -26.72
CA THR A 41 -20.98 43.69 -25.92
C THR A 41 -19.77 43.52 -25.00
N LEU A 42 -18.73 44.34 -25.23
CA LEU A 42 -17.56 44.49 -24.38
C LEU A 42 -17.99 44.98 -22.98
N LEU A 43 -17.51 44.30 -21.94
CA LEU A 43 -17.45 44.88 -20.60
C LEU A 43 -15.99 44.85 -20.11
N VAL A 44 -15.37 46.04 -20.14
CA VAL A 44 -14.08 46.32 -19.51
C VAL A 44 -14.35 46.53 -18.02
N VAL A 45 -13.82 45.69 -17.16
CA VAL A 45 -13.80 45.94 -15.71
C VAL A 45 -12.37 46.29 -15.32
N ALA A 46 -12.19 47.56 -14.96
CA ALA A 46 -10.93 48.06 -14.40
C ALA A 46 -10.74 47.56 -12.97
N PHE A 47 -9.60 46.92 -12.71
CA PHE A 47 -9.11 46.63 -11.36
C PHE A 47 -8.54 47.91 -10.76
N GLN A 48 -9.16 48.43 -9.70
CA GLN A 48 -8.54 49.42 -8.83
C GLN A 48 -7.64 48.67 -7.80
N MET A 49 -6.33 48.88 -7.90
CA MET A 49 -5.38 48.61 -6.83
C MET A 49 -5.60 49.62 -5.70
N TYR A 50 -5.88 49.13 -4.52
CA TYR A 50 -5.88 49.96 -3.31
C TYR A 50 -4.53 49.77 -2.62
N ASP A 51 -3.75 50.84 -2.62
CA ASP A 51 -2.47 51.00 -1.95
C ASP A 51 -2.69 51.18 -0.43
N TRP A 52 -2.14 50.31 0.39
CA TRP A 52 -2.16 50.43 1.83
C TRP A 52 -0.72 50.48 2.37
N SER A 53 -0.03 51.59 2.13
CA SER A 53 1.18 51.98 2.81
C SER A 53 0.89 53.19 3.68
N ARG A 54 1.08 53.05 4.97
CA ARG A 54 1.34 54.03 6.04
C ARG A 54 0.51 53.74 7.28
N THR A 55 1.12 53.22 8.29
CA THR A 55 1.51 53.92 9.52
C THR A 55 2.20 52.99 10.47
N GLN A 56 3.45 53.24 10.71
CA GLN A 56 4.16 52.79 11.91
C GLN A 56 4.10 53.90 12.94
N PRO A 57 4.03 53.62 14.22
CA PRO A 57 4.77 54.40 15.21
C PRO A 57 5.97 53.63 15.78
N ALA A 58 7.05 54.37 15.96
CA ALA A 58 8.29 53.93 16.52
C ALA A 58 8.26 53.95 18.07
N ASP A 59 9.21 53.18 18.61
CA ASP A 59 9.85 53.29 19.94
C ASP A 59 9.09 52.81 21.19
N ALA A 60 9.62 51.70 21.73
CA ALA A 60 10.09 51.69 23.12
C ALA A 60 10.99 50.47 23.38
N SER A 61 12.24 50.80 23.60
CA SER A 61 13.30 50.26 24.51
C SER A 61 13.13 48.81 25.05
N GLY A 62 14.24 48.11 24.89
CA GLY A 62 14.63 46.82 25.37
C GLY A 62 14.39 46.49 26.85
N GLU A 63 14.15 45.22 27.03
CA GLU A 63 14.63 44.49 28.22
C GLU A 63 14.99 43.07 27.81
N ASP A 64 16.22 42.70 28.11
CA ASP A 64 16.78 41.38 27.94
C ASP A 64 16.04 40.35 28.81
N PHE A 65 15.31 39.42 28.20
CA PHE A 65 14.93 38.18 28.88
C PHE A 65 15.92 37.07 28.48
N VAL A 66 16.90 36.86 29.35
CA VAL A 66 17.75 35.67 29.34
C VAL A 66 16.86 34.49 29.77
N ALA A 67 16.47 33.68 28.82
CA ALA A 67 15.86 32.37 29.09
C ALA A 67 16.96 31.43 29.58
N ALA A 68 16.94 31.14 30.89
CA ALA A 68 17.77 30.12 31.50
C ALA A 68 17.33 28.74 30.98
N SER A 69 18.09 28.20 30.03
CA SER A 69 18.05 26.80 29.68
C SER A 69 18.71 26.00 30.79
N THR A 70 17.91 25.33 31.62
CA THR A 70 18.44 24.27 32.50
C THR A 70 18.82 23.08 31.63
N PRO A 71 20.07 22.61 31.67
CA PRO A 71 20.41 21.38 30.96
C PRO A 71 19.79 20.21 31.74
N PHE A 72 18.96 19.43 31.09
CA PHE A 72 18.64 18.09 31.57
C PHE A 72 19.95 17.31 31.65
N ALA A 73 20.35 16.95 32.85
CA ALA A 73 21.49 16.09 33.07
C ALA A 73 21.22 14.75 32.38
N ALA A 74 21.93 14.52 31.29
CA ALA A 74 22.08 13.20 30.72
C ALA A 74 22.82 12.36 31.76
N SER A 75 22.12 11.43 32.42
CA SER A 75 22.73 10.31 33.09
C SER A 75 23.57 9.56 32.07
N GLY A 76 24.89 9.60 32.25
CA GLY A 76 25.81 8.84 31.45
C GLY A 76 25.57 7.36 31.65
N ASP A 77 24.92 6.73 30.66
CA ASP A 77 25.05 5.32 30.38
C ASP A 77 25.54 5.18 28.94
N GLY A 78 26.56 4.34 28.81
CA GLY A 78 27.43 4.23 27.69
C GLY A 78 26.72 4.21 26.35
N ILE A 79 27.32 4.86 25.38
CA ILE A 79 27.07 4.68 23.95
C ILE A 79 27.20 3.16 23.66
N LEU A 80 26.09 2.43 23.81
CA LEU A 80 25.95 1.15 23.15
C LEU A 80 25.84 1.49 21.66
N ALA A 81 26.93 1.26 20.96
CA ALA A 81 26.91 1.28 19.51
C ALA A 81 25.70 0.47 19.05
N HIS A 82 24.77 1.09 18.35
CA HIS A 82 23.73 0.41 17.59
C HIS A 82 24.42 -0.44 16.51
N THR A 83 24.84 -1.63 16.90
CA THR A 83 25.47 -2.63 16.01
C THR A 83 24.47 -3.70 15.56
N ALA A 84 23.24 -3.66 16.02
CA ALA A 84 22.19 -4.55 15.57
C ALA A 84 21.51 -3.94 14.34
N LEU A 85 21.65 -4.62 13.19
CA LEU A 85 20.93 -4.26 11.97
C LEU A 85 19.43 -4.41 12.20
N ALA A 86 18.63 -3.43 11.78
CA ALA A 86 17.17 -3.49 11.94
C ALA A 86 16.53 -4.41 10.89
N ALA A 87 15.50 -5.13 11.31
CA ALA A 87 14.71 -5.99 10.43
C ALA A 87 13.65 -5.18 9.66
N VAL A 88 13.26 -5.68 8.48
CA VAL A 88 12.01 -5.34 7.80
C VAL A 88 11.14 -6.61 7.83
N SER A 89 10.39 -6.78 8.90
CA SER A 89 9.64 -8.00 9.20
C SER A 89 8.19 -7.98 8.74
N THR A 90 7.68 -6.85 8.26
CA THR A 90 6.31 -6.66 7.82
C THR A 90 6.23 -5.62 6.69
N TYR A 91 5.11 -5.59 6.00
CA TYR A 91 4.83 -4.58 4.98
C TYR A 91 4.93 -3.16 5.55
N HIS A 92 5.60 -2.28 4.79
CA HIS A 92 5.83 -0.88 5.16
C HIS A 92 6.53 -0.71 6.51
N ASN A 93 7.35 -1.70 6.87
CA ASN A 93 8.36 -1.72 7.92
C ASN A 93 7.83 -1.84 9.37
N ASP A 94 6.61 -1.41 9.64
CA ASP A 94 5.99 -1.43 10.98
C ASP A 94 4.47 -1.64 10.94
N ASN A 95 3.84 -1.84 12.11
CA ASN A 95 2.39 -2.04 12.22
C ASN A 95 1.59 -0.74 12.02
N ALA A 96 2.21 0.43 12.12
CA ALA A 96 1.59 1.70 11.74
C ALA A 96 1.56 1.91 10.22
N ARG A 97 2.29 1.08 9.48
CA ARG A 97 2.48 1.14 8.02
C ARG A 97 3.17 2.42 7.55
N SER A 98 4.12 2.90 8.36
CA SER A 98 4.80 4.18 8.10
C SER A 98 5.64 4.20 6.81
N GLY A 99 6.14 3.05 6.36
CA GLY A 99 6.98 2.94 5.17
C GLY A 99 8.39 3.50 5.34
N GLN A 100 8.82 3.79 6.58
CA GLN A 100 10.14 4.33 6.88
C GLN A 100 11.08 3.24 7.44
N TYR A 101 12.31 3.23 6.95
CA TYR A 101 13.44 2.50 7.53
C TYR A 101 14.46 3.52 8.03
N ILE A 102 14.46 3.78 9.33
CA ILE A 102 15.22 4.89 9.94
C ILE A 102 16.61 4.49 10.44
N ASP A 103 17.01 3.24 10.24
CA ASP A 103 18.31 2.70 10.63
C ASP A 103 19.29 2.60 9.46
N GLU A 104 19.02 3.32 8.35
CA GLU A 104 19.89 3.33 7.18
C GLU A 104 21.07 4.28 7.36
N THR A 105 22.25 3.72 7.58
CA THR A 105 23.47 4.48 7.84
C THR A 105 24.41 4.56 6.64
N VAL A 106 24.18 3.76 5.59
CA VAL A 106 25.07 3.61 4.44
C VAL A 106 24.61 4.46 3.25
N LEU A 107 23.32 4.38 2.88
CA LEU A 107 22.76 5.12 1.75
C LEU A 107 22.37 6.53 2.17
N THR A 108 22.89 7.51 1.42
CA THR A 108 22.67 8.93 1.69
C THR A 108 22.36 9.68 0.39
N PRO A 109 21.70 10.86 0.43
CA PRO A 109 21.52 11.68 -0.76
C PRO A 109 22.83 12.13 -1.45
N ALA A 110 23.97 12.00 -0.78
CA ALA A 110 25.28 12.35 -1.33
C ALA A 110 25.91 11.19 -2.12
N ASN A 111 25.63 9.93 -1.76
CA ASN A 111 26.24 8.76 -2.40
C ASN A 111 25.30 7.96 -3.32
N VAL A 112 23.99 8.15 -3.21
CA VAL A 112 23.02 7.57 -4.13
C VAL A 112 22.96 8.43 -5.40
N ASN A 113 23.74 8.04 -6.40
CA ASN A 113 23.81 8.69 -7.71
C ASN A 113 24.34 7.69 -8.76
N PRO A 114 24.17 7.92 -10.09
CA PRO A 114 24.50 6.96 -11.14
C PRO A 114 25.97 6.52 -11.22
N ALA A 115 26.90 7.28 -10.60
CA ALA A 115 28.31 6.93 -10.57
C ALA A 115 28.69 6.00 -9.41
N ARG A 116 27.96 6.06 -8.31
CA ARG A 116 28.33 5.37 -7.06
C ARG A 116 27.31 4.32 -6.61
N PHE A 117 26.08 4.37 -7.15
CA PHE A 117 24.99 3.48 -6.80
C PHE A 117 24.46 2.78 -8.06
N GLY A 118 24.06 1.52 -7.93
CA GLY A 118 23.52 0.73 -9.03
C GLY A 118 23.18 -0.70 -8.63
N LYS A 119 22.77 -1.50 -9.60
CA LYS A 119 22.48 -2.91 -9.39
C LYS A 119 23.77 -3.68 -9.10
N LEU A 120 23.78 -4.39 -7.98
CA LEU A 120 24.89 -5.25 -7.58
C LEU A 120 24.75 -6.66 -8.19
N TYR A 121 23.57 -7.25 -8.07
CA TYR A 121 23.23 -8.58 -8.56
C TYR A 121 21.72 -8.79 -8.60
N SER A 122 21.28 -9.97 -9.02
CA SER A 122 19.89 -10.38 -8.95
C SER A 122 19.76 -11.88 -8.71
N TYR A 123 18.66 -12.28 -8.07
CA TYR A 123 18.27 -13.68 -7.88
C TYR A 123 17.12 -14.02 -8.82
N ALA A 124 17.24 -15.12 -9.57
CA ALA A 124 16.17 -15.62 -10.42
C ALA A 124 15.03 -16.19 -9.56
N LEU A 125 13.81 -15.93 -9.96
CA LEU A 125 12.58 -16.38 -9.32
C LEU A 125 11.66 -17.07 -10.33
N ASP A 126 10.79 -17.94 -9.85
CA ASP A 126 9.86 -18.73 -10.65
C ASP A 126 8.52 -18.04 -10.94
N GLY A 127 8.25 -16.89 -10.33
CA GLY A 127 6.98 -16.18 -10.49
C GLY A 127 7.09 -14.69 -10.20
N TYR A 128 5.99 -13.98 -10.44
CA TYR A 128 5.89 -12.54 -10.21
C TYR A 128 5.92 -12.23 -8.71
N VAL A 129 6.61 -11.15 -8.34
CA VAL A 129 6.69 -10.65 -6.97
C VAL A 129 5.73 -9.48 -6.80
N TYR A 130 4.63 -9.73 -6.11
CA TYR A 130 3.68 -8.69 -5.66
C TYR A 130 3.92 -8.33 -4.20
N ALA A 131 4.34 -9.31 -3.41
CA ALA A 131 4.69 -9.16 -2.01
C ALA A 131 5.93 -8.26 -1.85
N GLN A 132 5.96 -7.41 -0.83
CA GLN A 132 7.18 -6.70 -0.45
C GLN A 132 8.21 -7.71 0.05
N PRO A 133 9.46 -7.71 -0.46
CA PRO A 133 10.54 -8.51 0.11
C PRO A 133 10.77 -8.14 1.58
N LEU A 134 10.99 -9.13 2.45
CA LEU A 134 11.27 -8.92 3.87
C LEU A 134 12.76 -9.16 4.15
N TYR A 135 13.30 -8.45 5.17
CA TYR A 135 14.73 -8.56 5.52
C TYR A 135 14.89 -8.89 7.00
N MET A 136 15.69 -9.92 7.27
CA MET A 136 16.04 -10.33 8.63
C MET A 136 17.55 -10.42 8.79
N PRO A 137 18.15 -9.63 9.68
CA PRO A 137 19.58 -9.72 9.96
C PRO A 137 19.91 -10.90 10.86
N GLN A 138 21.13 -11.37 10.73
CA GLN A 138 21.79 -12.30 11.67
C GLN A 138 21.00 -13.60 11.93
N VAL A 139 20.39 -14.19 10.89
CA VAL A 139 19.69 -15.47 10.99
C VAL A 139 20.70 -16.63 10.98
N ALA A 140 20.66 -17.48 12.01
CA ALA A 140 21.47 -18.68 12.07
C ALA A 140 20.85 -19.77 11.19
N ILE A 141 21.51 -20.12 10.08
CA ILE A 141 21.07 -21.16 9.13
C ILE A 141 21.75 -22.48 9.50
N PRO A 142 21.00 -23.53 9.79
CA PRO A 142 21.57 -24.83 10.19
C PRO A 142 22.60 -25.36 9.18
N GLY A 143 23.81 -25.60 9.67
CA GLY A 143 24.92 -26.12 8.83
C GLY A 143 25.54 -25.12 7.85
N ASN A 144 25.09 -23.84 7.85
CA ASN A 144 25.57 -22.84 6.90
C ASN A 144 26.00 -21.49 7.54
N GLY A 145 25.95 -21.38 8.87
CA GLY A 145 26.40 -20.17 9.56
C GLY A 145 25.31 -19.12 9.78
N VAL A 146 25.74 -17.88 9.97
CA VAL A 146 24.84 -16.72 10.23
C VAL A 146 24.80 -15.81 9.00
N HIS A 147 23.62 -15.49 8.53
CA HIS A 147 23.38 -14.69 7.33
C HIS A 147 22.41 -13.56 7.59
N ASN A 148 22.55 -12.48 6.84
CA ASN A 148 21.47 -11.52 6.64
C ASN A 148 20.57 -12.07 5.54
N VAL A 149 19.29 -12.26 5.84
CA VAL A 149 18.36 -12.99 4.96
C VAL A 149 17.36 -12.04 4.32
N VAL A 150 17.17 -12.15 3.00
CA VAL A 150 16.02 -11.57 2.32
C VAL A 150 15.03 -12.68 1.95
N VAL A 151 13.77 -12.51 2.39
CA VAL A 151 12.66 -13.42 2.13
C VAL A 151 11.80 -12.87 1.00
N VAL A 152 11.50 -13.70 0.00
CA VAL A 152 10.70 -13.32 -1.17
C VAL A 152 9.61 -14.36 -1.41
N ALA A 153 8.36 -13.89 -1.61
CA ALA A 153 7.24 -14.75 -1.99
C ALA A 153 6.78 -14.43 -3.42
N THR A 154 6.36 -15.46 -4.16
CA THR A 154 5.99 -15.33 -5.58
C THR A 154 4.56 -15.80 -5.86
N GLN A 155 4.02 -15.36 -7.01
CA GLN A 155 2.74 -15.83 -7.52
C GLN A 155 2.77 -17.32 -7.92
N HIS A 156 3.95 -17.94 -7.99
CA HIS A 156 4.11 -19.39 -8.18
C HIS A 156 4.12 -20.17 -6.85
N ASP A 157 3.50 -19.61 -5.81
CA ASP A 157 3.40 -20.18 -4.46
C ASP A 157 4.75 -20.65 -3.89
N SER A 158 5.83 -19.94 -4.24
CA SER A 158 7.17 -20.16 -3.69
C SER A 158 7.53 -19.12 -2.64
N VAL A 159 8.24 -19.57 -1.61
CA VAL A 159 8.93 -18.69 -0.65
C VAL A 159 10.42 -19.02 -0.71
N TYR A 160 11.22 -17.99 -0.91
CA TYR A 160 12.68 -18.07 -0.97
C TYR A 160 13.30 -17.31 0.19
N ALA A 161 14.40 -17.84 0.71
CA ALA A 161 15.33 -17.11 1.56
C ALA A 161 16.71 -17.08 0.88
N PHE A 162 17.21 -15.87 0.59
CA PHE A 162 18.54 -15.67 0.04
C PHE A 162 19.45 -15.01 1.08
N ASP A 163 20.75 -15.27 0.96
CA ASP A 163 21.75 -14.46 1.65
C ASP A 163 21.79 -13.07 1.03
N ALA A 164 21.32 -12.09 1.76
CA ALA A 164 21.19 -10.69 1.30
C ALA A 164 22.55 -10.03 0.99
N ASP A 165 23.66 -10.62 1.38
CA ASP A 165 25.02 -10.10 1.18
C ASP A 165 25.81 -10.85 0.10
N SER A 166 25.23 -11.89 -0.49
CA SER A 166 25.88 -12.74 -1.48
C SER A 166 25.29 -12.53 -2.88
N SER A 167 26.14 -12.54 -3.90
CA SER A 167 25.71 -12.58 -5.30
C SER A 167 25.32 -13.99 -5.78
N SER A 168 25.42 -15.00 -4.94
CA SER A 168 25.01 -16.37 -5.27
C SER A 168 23.49 -16.43 -5.51
N SER A 169 23.10 -16.96 -6.66
CA SER A 169 21.68 -17.17 -7.00
C SER A 169 21.07 -18.40 -6.32
N THR A 170 21.87 -19.19 -5.58
CA THR A 170 21.38 -20.33 -4.81
C THR A 170 20.73 -19.82 -3.53
N PRO A 171 19.45 -20.09 -3.28
CA PRO A 171 18.80 -19.71 -2.03
C PRO A 171 19.38 -20.53 -0.87
N LEU A 172 19.36 -19.96 0.33
CA LEU A 172 19.64 -20.67 1.59
C LEU A 172 18.64 -21.79 1.79
N TRP A 173 17.36 -21.50 1.49
CA TRP A 173 16.29 -22.48 1.34
C TRP A 173 15.18 -21.95 0.42
N ARG A 174 14.40 -22.87 -0.12
CA ARG A 174 13.19 -22.60 -0.89
C ARG A 174 12.12 -23.62 -0.53
N VAL A 175 10.88 -23.15 -0.41
CA VAL A 175 9.69 -24.01 -0.37
C VAL A 175 8.76 -23.59 -1.50
N ASN A 176 8.04 -24.56 -2.04
CA ASN A 176 6.97 -24.33 -3.02
C ASN A 176 5.76 -25.14 -2.58
N PHE A 177 4.57 -24.53 -2.60
CA PHE A 177 3.35 -25.17 -2.10
C PHE A 177 2.57 -25.91 -3.19
N LEU A 178 3.05 -25.87 -4.43
CA LEU A 178 2.45 -26.58 -5.56
C LEU A 178 2.98 -28.01 -5.64
N ASN A 179 2.08 -28.93 -6.00
CA ASN A 179 2.42 -30.32 -6.30
C ASN A 179 1.47 -30.83 -7.40
N PRO A 180 1.78 -30.55 -8.69
CA PRO A 180 0.93 -30.93 -9.81
C PRO A 180 0.68 -32.44 -9.92
N ASP A 181 1.60 -33.26 -9.46
CA ASP A 181 1.48 -34.73 -9.50
C ASP A 181 0.31 -35.26 -8.66
N VAL A 182 -0.11 -34.48 -7.64
CA VAL A 182 -1.29 -34.80 -6.83
C VAL A 182 -2.41 -33.76 -7.01
N GLY A 183 -2.36 -32.97 -8.10
CA GLY A 183 -3.40 -32.03 -8.49
C GLY A 183 -3.41 -30.70 -7.74
N ILE A 184 -2.31 -30.30 -7.11
CA ILE A 184 -2.15 -28.99 -6.44
C ILE A 184 -1.42 -28.04 -7.38
N THR A 185 -2.11 -27.02 -7.89
CA THR A 185 -1.60 -26.03 -8.85
C THR A 185 -1.87 -24.62 -8.38
N SER A 186 -1.19 -23.61 -8.99
CA SER A 186 -1.58 -22.22 -8.87
C SER A 186 -2.95 -21.99 -9.53
N LEU A 187 -3.62 -20.88 -9.18
CA LEU A 187 -4.84 -20.47 -9.88
C LEU A 187 -4.44 -19.79 -11.19
N THR A 188 -5.25 -20.04 -12.22
CA THR A 188 -5.16 -19.25 -13.45
C THR A 188 -6.11 -18.05 -13.39
N PRO A 189 -5.83 -16.96 -14.13
CA PRO A 189 -6.76 -15.83 -14.24
C PRO A 189 -8.17 -16.25 -14.69
N ALA A 190 -8.28 -17.29 -15.54
CA ALA A 190 -9.56 -17.83 -16.00
C ALA A 190 -10.35 -18.55 -14.90
N ASP A 191 -9.70 -19.16 -13.93
CA ASP A 191 -10.36 -19.85 -12.80
C ASP A 191 -11.22 -18.89 -11.97
N VAL A 192 -10.80 -17.64 -11.86
CA VAL A 192 -11.41 -16.60 -11.03
C VAL A 192 -11.87 -15.38 -11.85
N ASN A 193 -11.98 -15.55 -13.16
CA ASN A 193 -12.51 -14.57 -14.12
C ASN A 193 -11.90 -13.17 -13.96
N THR A 194 -10.57 -13.08 -13.85
CA THR A 194 -9.85 -11.82 -13.75
C THR A 194 -8.79 -11.69 -14.86
N SER A 195 -8.37 -10.46 -15.14
CA SER A 195 -7.17 -10.16 -15.91
C SER A 195 -6.17 -9.31 -15.11
N ASP A 196 -6.48 -9.06 -13.86
CA ASP A 196 -5.71 -8.16 -13.01
C ASP A 196 -4.38 -8.75 -12.56
N ILE A 197 -4.34 -10.04 -12.29
CA ILE A 197 -3.13 -10.77 -11.90
C ILE A 197 -2.87 -11.83 -12.97
N VAL A 198 -1.72 -11.78 -13.60
CA VAL A 198 -1.26 -12.68 -14.65
C VAL A 198 0.22 -12.99 -14.48
N PRO A 199 0.74 -14.13 -14.95
CA PRO A 199 0.05 -15.23 -15.67
C PRO A 199 -0.67 -16.22 -14.75
N GLU A 200 -0.42 -16.17 -13.46
CA GLU A 200 -0.94 -17.07 -12.42
C GLU A 200 -1.18 -16.32 -11.12
N ILE A 201 -1.89 -16.93 -10.20
CA ILE A 201 -2.24 -16.37 -8.90
C ILE A 201 -1.88 -17.38 -7.81
N GLY A 202 -1.07 -16.94 -6.86
CA GLY A 202 -0.62 -17.68 -5.70
C GLY A 202 -0.44 -16.74 -4.50
N ILE A 203 0.79 -16.61 -3.96
CA ILE A 203 1.06 -15.69 -2.85
C ILE A 203 1.05 -14.24 -3.38
N THR A 204 -0.01 -13.51 -3.09
CA THR A 204 -0.18 -12.12 -3.56
C THR A 204 0.14 -11.10 -2.47
N SER A 205 -0.17 -11.41 -1.21
CA SER A 205 0.08 -10.51 -0.08
C SER A 205 1.51 -10.60 0.45
N THR A 206 1.95 -9.55 1.12
CA THR A 206 3.22 -9.57 1.85
C THR A 206 3.08 -10.43 3.10
N PRO A 207 3.98 -11.41 3.31
CA PRO A 207 4.10 -12.18 4.55
C PRO A 207 4.41 -11.30 5.76
N VAL A 208 4.41 -11.90 6.95
CA VAL A 208 4.92 -11.25 8.15
C VAL A 208 5.86 -12.21 8.90
N ILE A 209 6.93 -11.66 9.48
CA ILE A 209 7.91 -12.42 10.26
C ILE A 209 7.74 -12.09 11.74
N ASP A 210 7.47 -13.10 12.55
CA ASP A 210 7.64 -13.03 14.00
C ASP A 210 9.12 -13.20 14.35
N VAL A 211 9.75 -12.09 14.68
CA VAL A 211 11.16 -12.04 15.05
C VAL A 211 11.47 -12.79 16.35
N THR A 212 10.47 -12.95 17.22
CA THR A 212 10.61 -13.61 18.51
C THR A 212 10.64 -15.14 18.38
N SER A 213 9.72 -15.67 17.58
CA SER A 213 9.61 -17.11 17.34
C SER A 213 10.37 -17.60 16.10
N ASN A 214 11.03 -16.69 15.36
CA ASN A 214 11.64 -16.98 14.07
C ASN A 214 10.67 -17.68 13.11
N THR A 215 9.49 -17.11 12.92
CA THR A 215 8.43 -17.71 12.10
C THR A 215 7.99 -16.75 11.01
N ILE A 216 7.90 -17.21 9.77
CA ILE A 216 7.31 -16.52 8.65
C ILE A 216 5.87 -17.02 8.49
N TYR A 217 4.89 -16.12 8.53
CA TYR A 217 3.51 -16.42 8.17
C TYR A 217 3.23 -15.96 6.75
N VAL A 218 2.64 -16.84 5.94
CA VAL A 218 2.31 -16.59 4.55
C VAL A 218 0.99 -17.25 4.19
N VAL A 219 0.23 -16.65 3.27
CA VAL A 219 -1.00 -17.23 2.73
C VAL A 219 -0.78 -17.54 1.25
N ALA A 220 -0.95 -18.80 0.89
CA ALA A 220 -0.90 -19.31 -0.48
C ALA A 220 -2.32 -19.55 -1.01
N ALA A 221 -2.54 -19.29 -2.30
CA ALA A 221 -3.80 -19.57 -2.99
C ALA A 221 -3.60 -20.70 -4.00
N THR A 222 -4.22 -21.85 -3.76
CA THR A 222 -4.05 -23.07 -4.57
C THR A 222 -5.38 -23.58 -5.14
N LYS A 223 -5.29 -24.24 -6.29
CA LYS A 223 -6.35 -25.09 -6.85
C LYS A 223 -5.96 -26.55 -6.64
N GLU A 224 -6.75 -27.26 -5.84
CA GLU A 224 -6.48 -28.63 -5.42
C GLU A 224 -7.60 -29.56 -5.94
N ASN A 225 -7.27 -30.37 -6.92
CA ASN A 225 -8.23 -31.28 -7.56
C ASN A 225 -9.54 -30.58 -8.01
N GLY A 226 -9.42 -29.33 -8.48
CA GLY A 226 -10.52 -28.51 -8.95
C GLY A 226 -11.21 -27.64 -7.89
N ALA A 227 -10.94 -27.83 -6.60
CA ALA A 227 -11.40 -26.96 -5.52
C ALA A 227 -10.39 -25.84 -5.23
N PHE A 228 -10.87 -24.70 -4.70
CA PHE A 228 -10.06 -23.53 -4.42
C PHE A 228 -9.78 -23.41 -2.93
N TYR A 229 -8.53 -23.13 -2.59
CA TYR A 229 -8.10 -23.00 -1.20
C TYR A 229 -7.21 -21.78 -1.00
N HIS A 230 -7.36 -21.15 0.15
CA HIS A 230 -6.32 -20.36 0.77
C HIS A 230 -5.79 -21.14 1.96
N ARG A 231 -4.45 -21.25 2.04
CA ARG A 231 -3.80 -21.93 3.15
C ARG A 231 -2.84 -20.98 3.85
N ILE A 232 -2.94 -20.96 5.17
CA ILE A 232 -1.99 -20.24 5.99
C ILE A 232 -0.87 -21.19 6.38
N HIS A 233 0.34 -20.77 6.11
CA HIS A 233 1.58 -21.49 6.42
C HIS A 233 2.34 -20.73 7.51
N ALA A 234 2.98 -21.45 8.42
CA ALA A 234 3.93 -20.94 9.39
C ALA A 234 5.26 -21.64 9.16
N LEU A 235 6.23 -20.90 8.61
CA LEU A 235 7.51 -21.46 8.21
C LEU A 235 8.60 -21.07 9.21
N ASP A 236 9.47 -21.99 9.53
CA ASP A 236 10.69 -21.68 10.25
C ASP A 236 11.62 -20.81 9.39
N LEU A 237 12.02 -19.66 9.90
CA LEU A 237 12.82 -18.68 9.16
C LEU A 237 14.20 -19.22 8.73
N ALA A 238 14.77 -20.13 9.49
CA ALA A 238 16.09 -20.68 9.22
C ALA A 238 16.11 -21.82 8.20
N SER A 239 14.98 -22.52 8.03
CA SER A 239 14.94 -23.76 7.22
C SER A 239 13.79 -23.81 6.21
N GLY A 240 12.78 -22.95 6.32
CA GLY A 240 11.55 -23.03 5.53
C GLY A 240 10.61 -24.16 5.94
N ALA A 241 10.92 -24.91 6.98
CA ALA A 241 10.08 -26.03 7.43
C ALA A 241 8.76 -25.54 8.05
N GLU A 242 7.66 -26.26 7.81
CA GLU A 242 6.37 -25.98 8.44
C GLU A 242 6.43 -26.12 9.96
N LYS A 243 5.80 -25.18 10.66
CA LYS A 243 5.65 -25.14 12.12
C LYS A 243 4.19 -25.31 12.52
N PHE A 244 3.97 -25.54 13.80
CA PHE A 244 2.66 -25.55 14.46
C PHE A 244 1.63 -26.52 13.85
N GLY A 245 2.08 -27.54 13.12
CA GLY A 245 1.21 -28.51 12.46
C GLY A 245 0.49 -27.97 11.22
N GLY A 246 0.96 -26.84 10.65
CA GLY A 246 0.44 -26.30 9.40
C GLY A 246 0.69 -27.19 8.18
N PRO A 247 0.18 -26.78 6.97
CA PRO A 247 -0.66 -25.59 6.76
C PRO A 247 -2.10 -25.76 7.23
N GLN A 248 -2.77 -24.62 7.51
CA GLN A 248 -4.20 -24.62 7.84
C GLN A 248 -5.04 -24.05 6.69
N ALA A 249 -6.07 -24.77 6.25
CA ALA A 249 -7.03 -24.24 5.29
C ALA A 249 -7.86 -23.12 5.94
N ILE A 250 -7.96 -21.99 5.25
CA ILE A 250 -8.77 -20.85 5.72
C ILE A 250 -10.23 -21.14 5.43
N GLN A 251 -11.02 -21.22 6.49
CA GLN A 251 -12.46 -21.39 6.47
C GLN A 251 -13.06 -20.48 7.54
N ALA A 252 -14.16 -19.82 7.21
CA ALA A 252 -14.80 -18.92 8.15
C ALA A 252 -16.31 -18.85 7.89
N THR A 253 -17.06 -18.53 8.92
CA THR A 253 -18.47 -18.16 8.83
C THR A 253 -18.71 -16.88 9.62
N TYR A 254 -19.76 -16.13 9.23
CA TYR A 254 -20.17 -14.92 9.91
C TYR A 254 -21.69 -14.78 9.87
N PRO A 255 -22.37 -14.28 10.92
CA PRO A 255 -23.79 -13.95 10.85
C PRO A 255 -24.06 -12.90 9.77
N GLY A 256 -25.01 -13.14 8.89
CA GLY A 256 -25.34 -12.20 7.81
C GLY A 256 -26.53 -12.65 6.98
N ALA A 257 -27.16 -11.68 6.30
CA ALA A 257 -28.31 -11.86 5.45
C ALA A 257 -28.02 -11.52 3.96
N ALA A 258 -26.74 -11.56 3.57
CA ALA A 258 -26.35 -11.43 2.17
C ALA A 258 -27.05 -12.50 1.31
N ARG A 259 -27.17 -12.24 0.01
CA ARG A 259 -27.89 -13.12 -0.92
C ARG A 259 -27.40 -14.58 -0.91
N GLU A 260 -26.13 -14.81 -0.71
CA GLU A 260 -25.46 -16.12 -0.64
C GLU A 260 -25.47 -16.75 0.76
N SER A 261 -25.99 -16.04 1.77
CA SER A 261 -26.13 -16.59 3.12
C SER A 261 -27.14 -17.74 3.13
N SER A 262 -26.86 -18.74 3.95
CA SER A 262 -27.79 -19.85 4.24
C SER A 262 -28.13 -19.83 5.73
N ASP A 263 -29.42 -19.82 6.06
CA ASP A 263 -29.93 -19.80 7.43
C ASP A 263 -29.33 -18.66 8.31
N GLY A 264 -29.12 -17.48 7.70
CA GLY A 264 -28.54 -16.32 8.39
C GLY A 264 -27.03 -16.42 8.61
N VAL A 265 -26.34 -17.31 7.91
CA VAL A 265 -24.90 -17.51 8.00
C VAL A 265 -24.25 -17.30 6.64
N LEU A 266 -23.30 -16.40 6.56
CA LEU A 266 -22.41 -16.18 5.43
C LEU A 266 -21.18 -17.08 5.59
N ALA A 267 -20.80 -17.81 4.52
CA ALA A 267 -19.61 -18.65 4.49
C ALA A 267 -18.53 -18.06 3.59
N PHE A 268 -17.27 -18.16 4.03
CA PHE A 268 -16.12 -17.76 3.23
C PHE A 268 -15.90 -18.75 2.06
N ASP A 269 -15.75 -18.23 0.85
CA ASP A 269 -15.47 -19.03 -0.34
C ASP A 269 -14.15 -18.56 -0.98
N SER A 270 -13.12 -19.41 -0.96
CA SER A 270 -11.78 -19.12 -1.51
C SER A 270 -11.80 -18.77 -3.01
N ARG A 271 -12.82 -19.20 -3.76
CA ARG A 271 -12.92 -18.91 -5.20
C ARG A 271 -13.20 -17.45 -5.50
N PHE A 272 -13.90 -16.74 -4.63
CA PHE A 272 -14.32 -15.36 -4.86
C PHE A 272 -13.48 -14.33 -4.09
N HIS A 273 -12.62 -14.79 -3.20
CA HIS A 273 -11.86 -13.93 -2.31
C HIS A 273 -10.35 -13.95 -2.64
N LEU A 274 -9.77 -12.77 -2.86
CA LEU A 274 -8.33 -12.59 -3.03
C LEU A 274 -7.70 -12.18 -1.72
N GLN A 275 -6.69 -12.91 -1.27
CA GLN A 275 -5.87 -12.50 -0.15
C GLN A 275 -4.82 -11.49 -0.63
N ARG A 276 -5.18 -10.19 -0.64
CA ARG A 276 -4.38 -9.11 -1.23
C ARG A 276 -3.66 -8.27 -0.18
N ALA A 277 -4.34 -7.91 0.91
CA ALA A 277 -3.78 -7.09 1.98
C ALA A 277 -2.65 -7.85 2.71
N ALA A 278 -1.54 -7.18 2.99
CA ALA A 278 -0.42 -7.76 3.74
C ALA A 278 -0.88 -8.30 5.11
N LEU A 279 -0.25 -9.35 5.57
CA LEU A 279 -0.53 -9.91 6.89
C LEU A 279 -0.12 -8.93 7.98
N LEU A 280 -0.87 -8.96 9.08
CA LEU A 280 -0.51 -8.24 10.30
C LEU A 280 -0.29 -9.25 11.43
N LEU A 281 0.82 -9.13 12.12
CA LEU A 281 1.07 -9.79 13.40
C LEU A 281 1.10 -8.72 14.49
N ASP A 282 0.17 -8.80 15.43
CA ASP A 282 0.13 -7.92 16.61
C ASP A 282 -0.24 -8.72 17.86
N LYS A 283 0.52 -8.55 18.93
CA LYS A 283 0.28 -9.19 20.25
C LYS A 283 -0.06 -10.68 20.14
N SER A 284 0.76 -11.45 19.41
CA SER A 284 0.62 -12.90 19.17
C SER A 284 -0.65 -13.31 18.40
N ARG A 285 -1.31 -12.37 17.74
CA ARG A 285 -2.46 -12.64 16.87
C ARG A 285 -2.11 -12.28 15.42
N LEU A 286 -2.42 -13.18 14.52
CA LEU A 286 -2.26 -13.00 13.09
C LEU A 286 -3.59 -12.60 12.48
N TYR A 287 -3.57 -11.58 11.60
CA TYR A 287 -4.74 -11.06 10.90
C TYR A 287 -4.57 -11.24 9.41
N VAL A 288 -5.57 -11.83 8.77
CA VAL A 288 -5.64 -12.08 7.33
C VAL A 288 -6.87 -11.39 6.78
N ALA A 289 -6.68 -10.49 5.82
CA ALA A 289 -7.79 -9.76 5.21
C ALA A 289 -7.96 -10.11 3.72
N PHE A 290 -9.19 -10.07 3.25
CA PHE A 290 -9.57 -10.49 1.91
C PHE A 290 -10.34 -9.43 1.14
N ALA A 291 -10.12 -9.41 -0.16
CA ALA A 291 -10.86 -8.68 -1.18
C ALA A 291 -11.44 -9.65 -2.21
N SER A 292 -11.62 -9.22 -3.45
CA SER A 292 -12.03 -10.07 -4.57
C SER A 292 -11.00 -10.10 -5.70
N TYR A 293 -11.24 -10.97 -6.68
CA TYR A 293 -10.48 -11.08 -7.92
C TYR A 293 -11.02 -10.14 -9.02
N GLY A 294 -11.15 -8.83 -8.76
CA GLY A 294 -11.63 -7.86 -9.74
C GLY A 294 -13.17 -7.79 -9.81
N ASP A 295 -13.81 -7.73 -8.65
CA ASP A 295 -15.27 -7.59 -8.48
C ASP A 295 -16.10 -8.72 -9.08
N PHE A 296 -15.52 -9.90 -9.15
CA PHE A 296 -16.20 -11.08 -9.65
C PHE A 296 -16.81 -11.93 -8.53
N GLY A 297 -18.08 -12.34 -8.72
CA GLY A 297 -18.78 -13.29 -7.87
C GLY A 297 -19.35 -12.68 -6.59
N ALA A 298 -19.78 -13.56 -5.69
CA ALA A 298 -20.29 -13.20 -4.38
C ALA A 298 -19.12 -13.06 -3.41
N TYR A 299 -18.69 -11.83 -3.17
CA TYR A 299 -17.57 -11.56 -2.29
C TYR A 299 -17.88 -10.47 -1.26
N HIS A 300 -17.10 -10.50 -0.17
CA HIS A 300 -17.12 -9.53 0.91
C HIS A 300 -15.67 -9.23 1.36
N GLY A 301 -15.48 -8.14 2.06
CA GLY A 301 -14.26 -7.95 2.83
C GLY A 301 -14.32 -8.79 4.11
N TRP A 302 -13.35 -9.69 4.28
CA TRP A 302 -13.20 -10.50 5.48
C TRP A 302 -11.94 -10.12 6.23
N VAL A 303 -12.01 -10.11 7.56
CA VAL A 303 -10.86 -10.15 8.45
C VAL A 303 -10.98 -11.43 9.28
N ILE A 304 -10.02 -12.34 9.11
CA ILE A 304 -9.96 -13.61 9.84
C ILE A 304 -8.71 -13.60 10.70
N THR A 305 -8.86 -13.99 11.97
CA THR A 305 -7.76 -13.90 12.93
C THR A 305 -7.37 -15.26 13.48
N TYR A 306 -6.05 -15.42 13.72
CA TYR A 306 -5.49 -16.66 14.21
C TYR A 306 -4.55 -16.40 15.40
N ASP A 307 -4.48 -17.34 16.32
CA ASP A 307 -3.40 -17.42 17.29
C ASP A 307 -2.10 -17.79 16.57
N ALA A 308 -1.08 -16.96 16.72
CA ALA A 308 0.16 -17.11 15.96
C ALA A 308 0.95 -18.40 16.33
N ALA A 309 0.86 -18.88 17.58
CA ALA A 309 1.59 -20.05 18.03
C ALA A 309 0.93 -21.39 17.66
N THR A 310 -0.35 -21.37 17.29
CA THR A 310 -1.11 -22.62 17.06
C THR A 310 -1.86 -22.65 15.73
N LEU A 311 -1.91 -21.53 15.01
CA LEU A 311 -2.73 -21.31 13.80
C LEU A 311 -4.23 -21.62 14.01
N LYS A 312 -4.72 -21.64 15.25
CA LYS A 312 -6.15 -21.77 15.53
C LYS A 312 -6.84 -20.44 15.27
N GLN A 313 -7.96 -20.51 14.55
CA GLN A 313 -8.79 -19.34 14.31
C GLN A 313 -9.34 -18.78 15.62
N THR A 314 -9.27 -17.46 15.80
CA THR A 314 -9.67 -16.76 17.03
C THR A 314 -10.78 -15.75 16.81
N GLY A 315 -11.15 -15.46 15.56
CA GLY A 315 -12.24 -14.54 15.26
C GLY A 315 -12.42 -14.26 13.79
N THR A 316 -13.56 -13.67 13.45
CA THR A 316 -13.91 -13.18 12.11
C THR A 316 -14.64 -11.86 12.21
N TRP A 317 -14.52 -11.04 11.16
CA TRP A 317 -15.31 -9.85 10.95
C TRP A 317 -15.53 -9.65 9.45
N VAL A 318 -16.71 -9.14 9.06
CA VAL A 318 -17.10 -8.95 7.65
C VAL A 318 -17.55 -7.50 7.44
N THR A 319 -17.12 -6.90 6.34
CA THR A 319 -17.40 -5.50 6.01
C THR A 319 -18.84 -5.24 5.60
N THR A 320 -19.48 -6.20 4.93
CA THR A 320 -20.82 -6.06 4.32
C THR A 320 -21.65 -7.36 4.49
N PRO A 321 -21.91 -7.79 5.73
CA PRO A 321 -22.52 -9.10 5.98
C PRO A 321 -23.96 -9.26 5.48
N ASN A 322 -24.68 -8.16 5.24
CA ASN A 322 -26.05 -8.19 4.73
C ASN A 322 -26.14 -7.74 3.27
N GLY A 323 -25.06 -7.21 2.73
CA GLY A 323 -24.97 -6.67 1.39
C GLY A 323 -24.10 -7.49 0.44
N TYR A 324 -23.13 -6.84 -0.19
CA TYR A 324 -22.19 -7.43 -1.16
C TYR A 324 -20.96 -6.53 -1.30
N GLN A 325 -19.87 -7.02 -1.91
CA GLN A 325 -18.66 -6.24 -2.12
C GLN A 325 -17.97 -5.81 -0.80
N GLY A 326 -17.45 -4.59 -0.71
CA GLY A 326 -16.73 -4.11 0.48
C GLY A 326 -15.38 -4.79 0.69
N GLY A 327 -14.68 -5.14 -0.38
CA GLY A 327 -13.38 -5.83 -0.34
C GLY A 327 -12.32 -5.02 0.39
N ILE A 328 -11.39 -5.71 1.08
CA ILE A 328 -10.26 -5.08 1.76
C ILE A 328 -9.04 -5.20 0.85
N TRP A 329 -8.95 -4.30 -0.13
CA TRP A 329 -7.89 -4.28 -1.15
C TRP A 329 -6.61 -3.65 -0.66
N MET A 330 -6.71 -2.41 -0.25
CA MET A 330 -5.64 -1.53 0.23
C MET A 330 -4.36 -1.55 -0.62
N SER A 331 -4.46 -2.01 -1.88
CA SER A 331 -3.36 -2.18 -2.85
C SER A 331 -2.13 -2.91 -2.30
N GLY A 332 -2.35 -3.82 -1.34
CA GLY A 332 -1.32 -4.60 -0.67
C GLY A 332 -0.91 -4.06 0.68
N CYS A 333 -1.36 -2.89 1.11
CA CYS A 333 -1.24 -2.46 2.50
C CYS A 333 -1.91 -3.47 3.42
N GLY A 334 -1.30 -3.77 4.52
CA GLY A 334 -1.93 -4.55 5.59
C GLY A 334 -2.81 -3.67 6.49
N ILE A 335 -3.61 -4.31 7.32
CA ILE A 335 -4.26 -3.67 8.45
C ILE A 335 -3.18 -2.98 9.29
N SER A 336 -3.43 -1.74 9.72
CA SER A 336 -2.56 -1.02 10.64
C SER A 336 -3.00 -1.25 12.09
N ALA A 337 -2.05 -1.26 13.02
CA ALA A 337 -2.33 -1.40 14.45
C ALA A 337 -1.64 -0.29 15.25
N ASP A 338 -2.36 0.27 16.23
CA ASP A 338 -1.78 1.20 17.20
C ASP A 338 -1.20 0.46 18.43
N ALA A 339 -0.55 1.18 19.32
CA ALA A 339 0.07 0.62 20.51
C ALA A 339 -0.94 -0.08 21.46
N ASP A 340 -2.19 0.35 21.46
CA ASP A 340 -3.27 -0.27 22.24
C ASP A 340 -3.80 -1.55 21.58
N GLY A 341 -3.41 -1.82 20.32
CA GLY A 341 -3.85 -2.94 19.50
C GLY A 341 -5.21 -2.69 18.85
N ASN A 342 -5.63 -1.43 18.68
CA ASN A 342 -6.74 -1.10 17.81
C ASN A 342 -6.28 -1.23 16.37
N LEU A 343 -7.14 -1.74 15.52
CA LEU A 343 -6.88 -2.02 14.12
C LEU A 343 -7.56 -0.97 13.23
N TYR A 344 -6.87 -0.59 12.15
CA TYR A 344 -7.40 0.36 11.18
C TYR A 344 -7.25 -0.20 9.78
N LEU A 345 -8.31 -0.14 8.99
CA LEU A 345 -8.33 -0.59 7.60
C LEU A 345 -9.31 0.23 6.78
N SER A 346 -9.14 0.25 5.47
CA SER A 346 -10.07 0.87 4.53
C SER A 346 -10.84 -0.19 3.74
N VAL A 347 -12.12 0.06 3.54
CA VAL A 347 -13.08 -0.79 2.84
C VAL A 347 -13.36 -0.19 1.47
N ALA A 348 -13.37 -1.03 0.44
CA ALA A 348 -13.68 -0.64 -0.94
C ALA A 348 -15.18 -0.51 -1.19
N ASN A 349 -15.56 -0.28 -2.44
CA ASN A 349 -16.94 -0.13 -2.89
C ASN A 349 -17.84 -1.21 -2.33
N GLY A 350 -19.01 -0.81 -1.89
CA GLY A 350 -20.02 -1.71 -1.33
C GLY A 350 -21.22 -0.94 -0.79
N PRO A 351 -22.27 -1.62 -0.37
CA PRO A 351 -23.38 -0.97 0.32
C PRO A 351 -22.93 -0.38 1.66
N PHE A 352 -23.63 0.66 2.06
CA PHE A 352 -23.46 1.32 3.34
C PHE A 352 -24.83 1.56 3.97
N ASP A 353 -25.02 1.14 5.21
CA ASP A 353 -26.30 1.23 5.94
C ASP A 353 -26.18 1.87 7.33
N ALA A 354 -25.01 2.34 7.71
CA ALA A 354 -24.75 2.96 9.01
C ALA A 354 -25.17 4.45 9.05
N PHE A 355 -26.43 4.74 8.72
CA PHE A 355 -26.99 6.09 8.77
C PHE A 355 -27.54 6.40 10.17
N GLY A 356 -27.08 7.50 10.78
CA GLY A 356 -27.59 7.97 12.05
C GLY A 356 -26.97 7.32 13.29
N GLU A 357 -27.73 7.27 14.40
CA GLU A 357 -27.24 6.81 15.72
C GLU A 357 -27.11 5.29 15.83
N GLN A 358 -27.72 4.53 14.93
CA GLN A 358 -27.64 3.06 14.92
C GLN A 358 -26.43 2.64 14.10
N PRO A 359 -25.55 1.80 14.66
CA PRO A 359 -24.47 1.23 13.87
C PRO A 359 -25.07 0.33 12.80
N GLY A 360 -24.80 0.67 11.54
CA GLY A 360 -25.07 -0.24 10.43
C GLY A 360 -24.09 -1.40 10.45
N THR A 361 -24.35 -2.35 9.59
CA THR A 361 -23.53 -3.58 9.47
C THR A 361 -22.72 -3.58 8.18
N ASP A 362 -23.20 -2.88 7.16
CA ASP A 362 -22.55 -2.77 5.84
C ASP A 362 -21.79 -1.44 5.74
N LEU A 363 -20.46 -1.52 5.58
CA LEU A 363 -19.54 -0.41 5.70
C LEU A 363 -18.70 -0.20 4.42
N GLY A 364 -19.34 -0.27 3.24
CA GLY A 364 -18.67 0.05 1.96
C GLY A 364 -18.08 1.47 1.97
N ASP A 365 -16.91 1.65 1.36
CA ASP A 365 -16.17 2.91 1.27
C ASP A 365 -15.92 3.59 2.62
N SER A 366 -15.50 2.83 3.61
CA SER A 366 -15.27 3.32 4.97
C SER A 366 -13.84 3.05 5.45
N VAL A 367 -13.32 3.91 6.32
CA VAL A 367 -12.23 3.56 7.22
C VAL A 367 -12.85 3.04 8.51
N VAL A 368 -12.44 1.87 8.96
CA VAL A 368 -12.98 1.26 10.18
C VAL A 368 -11.90 1.07 11.23
N LYS A 369 -12.31 1.23 12.49
CA LYS A 369 -11.50 0.95 13.68
C LYS A 369 -12.08 -0.26 14.38
N LEU A 370 -11.30 -1.34 14.49
CA LEU A 370 -11.70 -2.58 15.16
C LEU A 370 -10.90 -2.78 16.44
N LYS A 371 -11.51 -3.47 17.40
CA LYS A 371 -10.85 -3.93 18.63
C LYS A 371 -10.84 -5.45 18.70
N PRO A 372 -9.67 -6.08 18.79
CA PRO A 372 -9.58 -7.51 19.09
C PRO A 372 -10.00 -7.79 20.53
N GLY A 373 -10.76 -8.85 20.71
CA GLY A 373 -11.22 -9.32 22.02
C GLY A 373 -11.29 -10.85 22.08
N PRO A 374 -11.69 -11.41 23.25
CA PRO A 374 -11.85 -12.87 23.39
C PRO A 374 -12.94 -13.47 22.49
N ALA A 375 -13.95 -12.68 22.16
CA ALA A 375 -15.07 -13.10 21.30
C ALA A 375 -14.85 -12.80 19.79
N GLY A 376 -13.65 -12.36 19.41
CA GLY A 376 -13.35 -11.96 18.02
C GLY A 376 -13.06 -10.47 17.88
N LEU A 377 -13.53 -9.86 16.79
CA LEU A 377 -13.33 -8.45 16.47
C LEU A 377 -14.60 -7.64 16.70
N THR A 378 -14.48 -6.48 17.31
CA THR A 378 -15.60 -5.55 17.55
C THR A 378 -15.33 -4.24 16.81
N LEU A 379 -16.32 -3.74 16.06
CA LEU A 379 -16.29 -2.39 15.50
C LEU A 379 -16.35 -1.37 16.64
N LEU A 380 -15.34 -0.49 16.71
CA LEU A 380 -15.31 0.61 17.68
C LEU A 380 -15.79 1.92 17.08
N ASP A 381 -15.37 2.19 15.84
CA ASP A 381 -15.63 3.46 15.18
C ASP A 381 -15.39 3.33 13.67
N TYR A 382 -15.89 4.29 12.89
CA TYR A 382 -15.67 4.34 11.46
C TYR A 382 -15.72 5.77 10.94
N PHE A 383 -15.21 5.98 9.74
CA PHE A 383 -15.39 7.17 8.91
C PHE A 383 -15.89 6.76 7.55
N THR A 384 -16.97 7.39 7.07
CA THR A 384 -17.48 7.20 5.71
C THR A 384 -17.66 8.55 5.05
N PRO A 385 -17.15 8.78 3.81
CA PRO A 385 -17.34 10.01 3.08
C PRO A 385 -18.81 10.31 2.81
N PHE A 386 -19.19 11.60 2.86
CA PHE A 386 -20.57 12.04 2.63
C PHE A 386 -21.16 11.57 1.29
N ASN A 387 -20.34 11.38 0.28
CA ASN A 387 -20.69 10.98 -1.07
C ASN A 387 -20.51 9.48 -1.35
N GLN A 388 -20.52 8.63 -0.33
CA GLN A 388 -20.28 7.20 -0.40
C GLN A 388 -21.10 6.52 -1.51
N ALA A 389 -22.40 6.78 -1.60
CA ALA A 389 -23.24 6.17 -2.62
C ALA A 389 -22.82 6.53 -4.07
N THR A 390 -22.22 7.70 -4.27
CA THR A 390 -21.62 8.10 -5.55
C THR A 390 -20.30 7.36 -5.78
N MET A 391 -19.49 7.22 -4.74
CA MET A 391 -18.21 6.51 -4.82
C MET A 391 -18.42 5.05 -5.18
N ALA A 392 -19.31 4.35 -4.48
CA ALA A 392 -19.65 2.96 -4.76
C ALA A 392 -20.21 2.76 -6.19
N ARG A 393 -21.08 3.67 -6.67
CA ARG A 393 -21.64 3.58 -8.02
C ARG A 393 -20.59 3.80 -9.11
N ASP A 394 -19.65 4.73 -8.90
CA ASP A 394 -18.72 5.22 -9.93
C ASP A 394 -17.33 4.56 -9.82
N ASP A 395 -17.18 3.54 -8.97
CA ASP A 395 -15.93 2.78 -8.74
C ASP A 395 -14.79 3.67 -8.22
N LEU A 396 -15.09 4.52 -7.23
CA LEU A 396 -14.15 5.47 -6.64
C LEU A 396 -13.63 5.02 -5.26
N ASP A 397 -13.34 3.73 -5.12
CA ASP A 397 -12.94 3.06 -3.87
C ASP A 397 -12.12 3.91 -2.90
N LEU A 398 -12.62 4.11 -1.69
CA LEU A 398 -11.78 4.55 -0.57
C LEU A 398 -10.77 3.47 -0.19
N GLY A 399 -11.19 2.19 -0.23
CA GLY A 399 -10.36 1.04 0.08
C GLY A 399 -9.28 0.69 -0.94
N SER A 400 -9.02 1.53 -1.93
CA SER A 400 -7.94 1.33 -2.89
C SER A 400 -6.55 1.63 -2.31
N ALA A 401 -6.45 2.47 -1.29
CA ALA A 401 -5.20 2.79 -0.59
C ALA A 401 -5.23 2.32 0.87
N GLY A 402 -4.06 2.20 1.49
CA GLY A 402 -3.93 1.82 2.89
C GLY A 402 -4.15 2.97 3.86
N VAL A 403 -4.33 2.61 5.13
CA VAL A 403 -4.41 3.55 6.25
C VAL A 403 -3.06 3.57 6.96
N VAL A 404 -2.44 4.74 7.08
CA VAL A 404 -1.17 4.93 7.79
C VAL A 404 -1.43 5.67 9.08
N LEU A 405 -0.94 5.13 10.20
CA LEU A 405 -1.01 5.79 11.48
C LEU A 405 0.20 6.71 11.63
N LEU A 406 -0.06 7.99 11.86
CA LEU A 406 1.01 8.96 12.05
C LEU A 406 1.50 8.95 13.51
N PRO A 407 2.77 9.28 13.76
CA PRO A 407 3.23 9.58 15.12
C PRO A 407 2.40 10.69 15.72
N ASP A 408 2.38 10.75 17.06
CA ASP A 408 1.65 11.77 17.79
C ASP A 408 2.05 13.18 17.32
N GLN A 409 1.06 13.99 17.06
CA GLN A 409 1.23 15.36 16.59
C GLN A 409 0.99 16.37 17.72
N PRO A 410 1.70 17.50 17.73
CA PRO A 410 1.35 18.60 18.61
C PRO A 410 -0.02 19.15 18.25
N GLY A 411 -0.75 19.70 19.25
CA GLY A 411 -2.05 20.33 19.02
C GLY A 411 -3.22 19.56 19.62
N PRO A 412 -4.45 19.95 19.29
CA PRO A 412 -5.66 19.42 19.93
C PRO A 412 -6.03 18.01 19.49
N VAL A 413 -5.50 17.52 18.36
CA VAL A 413 -5.76 16.18 17.82
C VAL A 413 -4.40 15.48 17.61
N PRO A 414 -3.85 14.85 18.67
CA PRO A 414 -2.52 14.26 18.57
C PRO A 414 -2.49 12.96 17.75
N HIS A 415 -3.54 12.15 17.80
CA HIS A 415 -3.55 10.82 17.23
C HIS A 415 -4.19 10.84 15.84
N LEU A 416 -3.38 10.91 14.80
CA LEU A 416 -3.83 11.03 13.42
C LEU A 416 -3.60 9.75 12.61
N ALA A 417 -4.53 9.49 11.69
CA ALA A 417 -4.36 8.55 10.59
C ALA A 417 -4.53 9.27 9.26
N VAL A 418 -3.85 8.79 8.23
CA VAL A 418 -3.99 9.34 6.88
C VAL A 418 -4.30 8.22 5.89
N THR A 419 -5.22 8.50 4.97
CA THR A 419 -5.56 7.63 3.85
C THR A 419 -5.95 8.45 2.62
N SER A 420 -6.13 7.78 1.51
CA SER A 420 -6.60 8.35 0.24
C SER A 420 -7.35 7.27 -0.54
N GLY A 421 -7.98 7.64 -1.65
CA GLY A 421 -8.72 6.69 -2.47
C GLY A 421 -8.76 7.06 -3.95
N LYS A 422 -9.47 6.26 -4.76
CA LYS A 422 -9.68 6.53 -6.19
C LYS A 422 -10.40 7.85 -6.44
N ASN A 423 -11.12 8.40 -5.45
CA ASN A 423 -11.74 9.72 -5.55
C ASN A 423 -10.74 10.89 -5.58
N GLY A 424 -9.44 10.63 -5.38
CA GLY A 424 -8.37 11.63 -5.43
C GLY A 424 -8.35 12.57 -4.23
N HIS A 425 -8.90 12.16 -3.10
CA HIS A 425 -8.89 12.91 -1.85
C HIS A 425 -7.92 12.29 -0.85
N ILE A 426 -7.23 13.14 -0.09
CA ILE A 426 -6.51 12.76 1.12
C ILE A 426 -7.44 13.06 2.30
N TYR A 427 -7.61 12.10 3.18
CA TYR A 427 -8.32 12.22 4.44
C TYR A 427 -7.36 12.12 5.60
N LEU A 428 -7.25 13.18 6.40
CA LEU A 428 -6.55 13.21 7.68
C LEU A 428 -7.59 13.04 8.77
N LEU A 429 -7.53 11.92 9.48
CA LEU A 429 -8.56 11.45 10.40
C LEU A 429 -8.06 11.48 11.84
N ASN A 430 -8.94 11.83 12.77
CA ASN A 430 -8.70 11.68 14.21
C ASN A 430 -8.93 10.22 14.61
N ARG A 431 -7.88 9.50 15.07
CA ARG A 431 -7.97 8.10 15.50
C ARG A 431 -8.79 7.90 16.77
N ASP A 432 -8.97 8.96 17.58
CA ASP A 432 -9.76 8.90 18.82
C ASP A 432 -11.26 9.03 18.54
N ALA A 433 -11.62 9.68 17.42
CA ALA A 433 -13.00 9.85 16.99
C ALA A 433 -13.04 9.98 15.46
N LEU A 434 -13.21 8.88 14.73
CA LEU A 434 -13.33 8.87 13.27
C LEU A 434 -14.59 9.59 12.80
N GLY A 435 -15.64 9.62 13.63
CA GLY A 435 -16.79 10.51 13.51
C GLY A 435 -17.94 10.01 12.65
N GLY A 436 -17.90 8.76 12.19
CA GLY A 436 -19.00 8.11 11.48
C GLY A 436 -19.28 8.68 10.10
N TYR A 437 -20.54 8.60 9.68
CA TYR A 437 -21.06 9.21 8.46
C TYR A 437 -21.75 10.55 8.77
N ARG A 438 -21.30 11.61 8.10
CA ARG A 438 -21.94 12.92 8.18
C ARG A 438 -22.02 13.53 6.80
N ALA A 439 -23.21 13.97 6.38
CA ALA A 439 -23.47 14.52 5.06
C ALA A 439 -23.99 15.97 5.16
N GLU A 440 -23.24 16.84 5.79
CA GLU A 440 -23.63 18.24 6.01
C GLU A 440 -23.09 19.14 4.88
N GLY A 441 -23.94 19.66 4.06
CA GLY A 441 -23.57 20.62 3.01
C GLY A 441 -22.57 20.07 1.99
N ASN A 442 -22.65 18.78 1.65
CA ASN A 442 -21.73 18.08 0.75
C ASN A 442 -20.27 18.15 1.20
N ARG A 443 -20.02 17.95 2.49
CA ARG A 443 -18.70 17.98 3.12
C ARG A 443 -18.56 16.83 4.13
N ASN A 444 -17.33 16.60 4.55
CA ASN A 444 -16.97 15.68 5.62
C ASN A 444 -16.56 16.47 6.88
N PRO A 445 -17.49 17.03 7.66
CA PRO A 445 -17.15 17.91 8.79
C PRO A 445 -16.44 17.17 9.94
N GLN A 446 -16.47 15.83 9.94
CA GLN A 446 -15.84 14.98 10.95
C GLN A 446 -14.34 14.74 10.72
N VAL A 447 -13.80 15.03 9.53
CA VAL A 447 -12.36 14.85 9.27
C VAL A 447 -11.56 16.04 9.79
N VAL A 448 -10.31 15.80 10.20
CA VAL A 448 -9.39 16.87 10.61
C VAL A 448 -9.05 17.75 9.41
N GLN A 449 -8.76 17.10 8.27
CA GLN A 449 -8.49 17.81 7.01
C GLN A 449 -8.83 16.91 5.83
N GLU A 450 -9.38 17.52 4.78
CA GLU A 450 -9.61 16.91 3.49
C GLU A 450 -8.89 17.72 2.42
N ILE A 451 -8.04 17.07 1.62
CA ILE A 451 -7.34 17.68 0.48
C ILE A 451 -7.82 16.97 -0.78
N SER A 452 -8.38 17.72 -1.71
CA SER A 452 -8.85 17.23 -3.01
C SER A 452 -7.88 17.58 -4.14
N GLY A 453 -8.14 17.03 -5.33
CA GLY A 453 -7.42 17.40 -6.55
C GLY A 453 -6.18 16.55 -6.86
N LEU A 454 -5.98 15.44 -6.13
CA LEU A 454 -5.08 14.38 -6.56
C LEU A 454 -5.76 13.54 -7.66
N ARG A 455 -4.98 12.70 -8.33
CA ARG A 455 -5.53 11.63 -9.18
C ARG A 455 -5.91 10.44 -8.30
N GLU A 456 -6.55 9.43 -8.90
CA GLU A 456 -6.90 8.19 -8.22
C GLU A 456 -5.71 7.60 -7.47
N GLN A 457 -5.81 7.50 -6.15
CA GLN A 457 -4.76 6.96 -5.31
C GLN A 457 -5.00 5.47 -5.05
N MET A 458 -3.97 4.66 -5.28
CA MET A 458 -4.02 3.21 -5.07
C MET A 458 -2.75 2.66 -4.42
N GLY A 459 -1.93 3.50 -3.84
CA GLY A 459 -0.72 3.14 -3.11
C GLY A 459 -0.84 3.51 -1.63
N THR A 460 -0.05 2.86 -0.79
CA THR A 460 0.06 3.24 0.61
C THR A 460 0.91 4.49 0.73
N PRO A 461 0.46 5.55 1.41
CA PRO A 461 1.32 6.69 1.72
C PRO A 461 2.47 6.28 2.66
N ALA A 462 3.59 7.02 2.64
CA ALA A 462 4.66 6.84 3.60
C ALA A 462 4.82 8.09 4.46
N TYR A 463 5.35 7.91 5.67
CA TYR A 463 5.67 8.99 6.60
C TYR A 463 7.17 8.97 6.93
N TRP A 464 7.78 10.14 7.01
CA TRP A 464 9.10 10.32 7.60
C TRP A 464 9.31 11.77 8.03
N ASN A 465 9.72 11.97 9.28
CA ASN A 465 10.24 13.25 9.81
C ASN A 465 9.36 14.47 9.47
N GLY A 466 8.06 14.38 9.72
CA GLY A 466 7.11 15.46 9.45
C GLY A 466 6.70 15.61 7.97
N TYR A 467 6.99 14.63 7.13
CA TYR A 467 6.53 14.56 5.75
C TYR A 467 5.63 13.34 5.53
N VAL A 468 4.58 13.51 4.75
CA VAL A 468 3.73 12.42 4.25
C VAL A 468 3.85 12.39 2.72
N TYR A 469 4.20 11.23 2.18
CA TYR A 469 4.43 11.04 0.75
C TYR A 469 3.31 10.20 0.16
N PHE A 470 2.68 10.73 -0.90
CA PHE A 470 1.66 10.02 -1.66
C PHE A 470 2.23 9.59 -2.99
N GLY A 471 2.02 8.34 -3.35
CA GLY A 471 2.32 7.80 -4.66
C GLY A 471 1.54 8.52 -5.77
N SER A 472 1.89 8.23 -6.99
CA SER A 472 1.19 8.80 -8.15
C SER A 472 -0.16 8.11 -8.39
N GLY A 473 -1.06 8.83 -9.05
CA GLY A 473 -2.37 8.32 -9.43
C GLY A 473 -2.37 7.34 -10.62
N VAL A 474 -3.54 6.87 -10.98
CA VAL A 474 -3.78 5.82 -11.98
C VAL A 474 -4.13 6.40 -13.36
N SER A 475 -3.90 5.61 -14.41
CA SER A 475 -4.31 5.85 -15.81
C SER A 475 -5.78 6.33 -15.96
N PRO A 476 -6.09 7.14 -16.97
CA PRO A 476 -5.25 7.46 -18.14
C PRO A 476 -4.33 8.68 -17.95
N PHE A 477 -4.30 9.24 -16.76
CA PHE A 477 -3.58 10.50 -16.50
C PHE A 477 -2.26 10.24 -15.80
N LYS A 478 -1.21 10.86 -16.31
CA LYS A 478 0.09 10.88 -15.65
C LYS A 478 0.02 11.74 -14.39
N ASP A 479 0.66 11.30 -13.32
CA ASP A 479 0.75 12.04 -12.06
C ASP A 479 2.13 11.91 -11.41
N SER A 480 2.46 12.84 -10.52
CA SER A 480 3.71 12.89 -9.76
C SER A 480 3.53 12.33 -8.36
N ILE A 481 4.61 11.81 -7.78
CA ILE A 481 4.68 11.56 -6.33
C ILE A 481 4.72 12.92 -5.64
N ARG A 482 3.93 13.12 -4.57
CA ARG A 482 3.84 14.37 -3.83
C ARG A 482 4.22 14.18 -2.37
N ALA A 483 4.94 15.16 -1.83
CA ALA A 483 5.26 15.27 -0.41
C ALA A 483 4.45 16.42 0.22
N PHE A 484 3.82 16.14 1.34
CA PHE A 484 3.13 17.13 2.17
C PHE A 484 3.85 17.20 3.50
N THR A 485 4.16 18.40 3.99
CA THR A 485 4.61 18.54 5.39
C THR A 485 3.41 18.47 6.31
N ILE A 486 3.61 17.88 7.51
CA ILE A 486 2.63 17.95 8.59
C ILE A 486 3.16 18.85 9.71
N HIS A 487 2.38 19.83 10.09
CA HIS A 487 2.70 20.76 11.16
C HIS A 487 1.43 21.07 11.96
N ASP A 488 1.52 21.02 13.28
CA ASP A 488 0.38 21.21 14.19
C ASP A 488 -0.85 20.37 13.81
N GLY A 489 -0.62 19.13 13.41
CA GLY A 489 -1.67 18.21 13.02
C GLY A 489 -2.33 18.50 11.67
N MET A 490 -1.75 19.35 10.82
CA MET A 490 -2.29 19.71 9.50
C MET A 490 -1.26 19.47 8.39
N LEU A 491 -1.71 18.91 7.27
CA LEU A 491 -0.91 18.76 6.06
C LEU A 491 -0.83 20.09 5.30
N SER A 492 0.34 20.37 4.73
CA SER A 492 0.50 21.53 3.84
C SER A 492 -0.43 21.44 2.62
N HIS A 493 -0.93 22.59 2.17
CA HIS A 493 -1.66 22.68 0.91
C HIS A 493 -1.32 24.02 0.25
N PRO A 494 -0.68 23.98 -0.93
CA PRO A 494 -0.36 22.83 -1.79
C PRO A 494 0.72 21.89 -1.20
N ALA A 495 1.03 20.79 -1.93
CA ALA A 495 2.14 19.91 -1.61
C ALA A 495 3.46 20.69 -1.49
N ALA A 496 4.31 20.33 -0.52
CA ALA A 496 5.59 20.98 -0.29
C ALA A 496 6.59 20.75 -1.44
N SER A 497 6.53 19.55 -2.06
CA SER A 497 7.29 19.23 -3.27
C SER A 497 6.65 18.07 -4.02
N GLN A 498 7.04 17.90 -5.29
CA GLN A 498 6.63 16.77 -6.12
C GLN A 498 7.75 16.35 -7.08
N THR A 499 7.69 15.12 -7.58
CA THR A 499 8.64 14.61 -8.57
C THR A 499 8.45 15.29 -9.92
N GLN A 500 9.54 15.44 -10.68
CA GLN A 500 9.47 15.81 -12.10
C GLN A 500 9.09 14.62 -12.97
N ALA A 501 9.53 13.42 -12.58
CA ALA A 501 9.08 12.18 -13.20
C ALA A 501 7.57 12.02 -12.97
N VAL A 502 6.89 11.59 -14.02
CA VAL A 502 5.46 11.30 -13.99
C VAL A 502 5.24 9.81 -14.28
N TYR A 503 4.27 9.26 -13.62
CA TYR A 503 3.93 7.85 -13.63
C TYR A 503 2.54 7.71 -14.24
N SER A 504 2.30 6.71 -15.09
CA SER A 504 1.07 6.66 -15.88
C SER A 504 0.10 5.55 -15.46
N LEU A 505 0.60 4.41 -15.10
CA LEU A 505 -0.22 3.23 -14.79
C LEU A 505 0.20 2.60 -13.46
N THR A 506 1.11 3.24 -12.77
CA THR A 506 1.70 2.69 -11.57
C THR A 506 0.87 3.06 -10.36
N ARG A 507 0.58 2.07 -9.62
CA ARG A 507 -0.01 2.13 -8.29
C ARG A 507 1.17 2.13 -7.33
N ASN A 508 1.94 3.24 -7.35
CA ASN A 508 3.21 3.33 -6.64
C ASN A 508 2.98 3.39 -5.13
N THR A 509 3.58 2.45 -4.46
CA THR A 509 3.85 2.55 -3.03
C THR A 509 5.29 2.98 -2.84
N VAL A 510 5.51 4.04 -2.08
CA VAL A 510 6.83 4.59 -1.82
C VAL A 510 7.36 4.08 -0.49
N SER A 511 8.69 3.92 -0.39
CA SER A 511 9.39 3.63 0.86
C SER A 511 10.40 4.72 1.16
N VAL A 512 10.71 4.95 2.43
CA VAL A 512 11.70 5.95 2.84
C VAL A 512 12.81 5.27 3.62
N SER A 513 14.07 5.56 3.27
CA SER A 513 15.22 5.20 4.08
C SER A 513 15.88 6.44 4.68
N ALA A 514 16.33 6.35 5.92
CA ALA A 514 16.98 7.46 6.61
C ALA A 514 17.85 6.98 7.77
N ASN A 515 18.73 7.82 8.26
CA ASN A 515 19.43 7.67 9.54
C ASN A 515 18.74 8.58 10.57
N GLY A 516 17.75 8.05 11.28
CA GLY A 516 16.87 8.83 12.13
C GLY A 516 16.16 9.93 11.34
N ASP A 517 16.44 11.19 11.67
CA ASP A 517 15.92 12.40 11.02
C ASP A 517 16.79 12.93 9.89
N LYS A 518 17.85 12.21 9.50
CA LYS A 518 18.86 12.64 8.52
C LYS A 518 18.92 11.73 7.31
N ASN A 519 19.41 12.30 6.21
CA ASN A 519 19.73 11.57 4.98
C ASN A 519 18.53 10.81 4.36
N GLY A 520 17.30 11.35 4.52
CA GLY A 520 16.11 10.74 3.97
C GLY A 520 16.13 10.62 2.45
N ILE A 521 15.79 9.44 1.95
CA ILE A 521 15.64 9.13 0.52
C ILE A 521 14.28 8.47 0.33
N VAL A 522 13.46 9.00 -0.58
CA VAL A 522 12.23 8.37 -1.04
C VAL A 522 12.53 7.47 -2.22
N TRP A 523 12.13 6.21 -2.12
CA TRP A 523 12.30 5.19 -3.13
C TRP A 523 10.96 4.84 -3.78
N ALA A 524 10.95 4.70 -5.10
CA ALA A 524 9.76 4.31 -5.86
C ALA A 524 10.14 3.37 -7.01
N VAL A 525 9.25 2.44 -7.34
CA VAL A 525 9.40 1.57 -8.51
C VAL A 525 8.33 1.95 -9.53
N GLN A 526 8.75 2.42 -10.71
CA GLN A 526 7.86 2.68 -11.82
C GLN A 526 7.65 1.40 -12.61
N THR A 527 6.40 0.98 -12.77
CA THR A 527 6.02 -0.29 -13.40
C THR A 527 5.11 -0.10 -14.61
N ASP A 528 5.12 1.06 -15.26
CA ASP A 528 4.29 1.39 -16.43
C ASP A 528 4.42 0.33 -17.54
N ALA A 529 5.61 -0.23 -17.71
CA ALA A 529 5.92 -1.26 -18.69
C ALA A 529 5.17 -2.59 -18.48
N TYR A 530 4.56 -2.82 -17.31
CA TYR A 530 3.69 -3.98 -17.08
C TYR A 530 2.47 -3.97 -18.00
N TYR A 531 1.91 -2.80 -18.29
CA TYR A 531 0.70 -2.65 -19.09
C TYR A 531 0.99 -2.33 -20.56
N THR A 532 2.15 -1.73 -20.86
CA THR A 532 2.45 -1.17 -22.19
C THR A 532 3.15 -2.15 -23.12
N SER A 533 3.62 -3.30 -22.61
CA SER A 533 4.26 -4.33 -23.43
C SER A 533 3.93 -5.75 -22.95
N LYS A 534 4.00 -6.73 -23.84
CA LYS A 534 3.82 -8.16 -23.55
C LYS A 534 4.93 -8.96 -24.25
N PRO A 535 5.84 -9.60 -23.51
CA PRO A 535 5.98 -9.60 -22.05
C PRO A 535 6.24 -8.20 -21.51
N PRO A 536 6.05 -7.95 -20.18
CA PRO A 536 6.33 -6.68 -19.57
C PRO A 536 7.76 -6.18 -19.82
N GLY A 537 7.90 -4.90 -20.17
CA GLY A 537 9.19 -4.24 -20.25
C GLY A 537 9.82 -4.02 -18.87
N PRO A 538 11.01 -3.39 -18.78
CA PRO A 538 11.70 -3.22 -17.52
C PRO A 538 10.96 -2.27 -16.58
N ALA A 539 11.00 -2.59 -15.28
CA ALA A 539 10.69 -1.64 -14.24
C ALA A 539 11.79 -0.56 -14.14
N ILE A 540 11.53 0.54 -13.43
CA ILE A 540 12.52 1.57 -13.16
C ILE A 540 12.53 1.84 -11.66
N LEU A 541 13.69 1.69 -11.02
CA LEU A 541 13.91 2.13 -9.64
C LEU A 541 14.29 3.61 -9.63
N HIS A 542 13.60 4.40 -8.82
CA HIS A 542 13.86 5.82 -8.60
C HIS A 542 14.26 6.08 -7.14
N ALA A 543 15.10 7.08 -6.92
CA ALA A 543 15.48 7.61 -5.63
C ALA A 543 15.40 9.14 -5.65
N TYR A 544 14.74 9.74 -4.66
CA TYR A 544 14.55 11.18 -4.52
C TYR A 544 15.02 11.67 -3.15
N ASP A 545 15.47 12.91 -3.09
CA ASP A 545 15.68 13.56 -1.80
C ASP A 545 14.35 13.70 -1.05
N ALA A 546 14.26 13.14 0.15
CA ALA A 546 13.02 13.09 0.91
C ALA A 546 12.49 14.48 1.32
N ARG A 547 13.37 15.47 1.45
CA ARG A 547 12.99 16.85 1.78
C ARG A 547 12.59 17.68 0.55
N ASN A 548 12.93 17.20 -0.65
CA ASN A 548 12.58 17.86 -1.91
C ASN A 548 12.51 16.85 -3.06
N LEU A 549 11.34 16.33 -3.33
CA LEU A 549 11.09 15.34 -4.40
C LEU A 549 11.42 15.87 -5.81
N GLY A 550 11.55 17.19 -5.99
CA GLY A 550 12.03 17.78 -7.25
C GLY A 550 13.48 17.43 -7.56
N ARG A 551 14.24 16.93 -6.55
CA ARG A 551 15.62 16.46 -6.69
C ARG A 551 15.66 14.95 -6.82
N GLU A 552 15.68 14.44 -8.04
CA GLU A 552 15.97 13.04 -8.31
C GLU A 552 17.47 12.79 -8.10
N LEU A 553 17.81 11.81 -7.28
CA LEU A 553 19.18 11.42 -6.96
C LEU A 553 19.68 10.37 -7.95
N TYR A 554 18.79 9.45 -8.31
CA TYR A 554 19.10 8.30 -9.17
C TYR A 554 17.82 7.74 -9.80
N ASN A 555 17.96 7.25 -11.02
CA ASN A 555 17.02 6.26 -11.58
C ASN A 555 17.78 5.22 -12.44
N SER A 556 17.26 4.00 -12.47
CA SER A 556 17.94 2.87 -13.11
C SER A 556 18.02 2.99 -14.64
N ASN A 557 17.21 3.83 -15.28
CA ASN A 557 17.28 4.10 -16.72
C ASN A 557 18.54 4.90 -17.12
N GLN A 558 19.15 5.65 -16.20
CA GLN A 558 20.37 6.41 -16.48
C GLN A 558 21.53 5.49 -16.86
N ARG A 559 21.51 4.24 -16.43
CA ARG A 559 22.48 3.19 -16.73
C ARG A 559 21.79 1.84 -16.98
N LEU A 560 20.77 1.82 -17.85
CA LEU A 560 19.89 0.66 -18.01
C LEU A 560 20.64 -0.66 -18.32
N ALA A 561 21.73 -0.63 -19.07
CA ALA A 561 22.52 -1.82 -19.36
C ALA A 561 23.10 -2.48 -18.09
N ARG A 562 23.49 -1.68 -17.07
CA ARG A 562 23.97 -2.16 -15.77
C ARG A 562 22.79 -2.38 -14.80
N ASP A 563 21.85 -1.43 -14.76
CA ASP A 563 20.95 -1.22 -13.65
C ASP A 563 19.50 -1.70 -13.93
N ASN A 564 19.29 -2.49 -14.98
CA ASN A 564 17.96 -3.03 -15.31
C ASN A 564 17.37 -3.86 -14.16
N PRO A 565 16.24 -3.45 -13.52
CA PRO A 565 15.62 -4.22 -12.44
C PRO A 565 15.02 -5.56 -12.87
N GLY A 566 14.76 -5.73 -14.15
CA GLY A 566 14.00 -6.84 -14.72
C GLY A 566 12.60 -6.43 -15.17
N PRO A 567 11.81 -7.37 -15.72
CA PRO A 567 10.46 -7.10 -16.22
C PRO A 567 9.55 -6.61 -15.11
N ALA A 568 8.75 -5.57 -15.39
CA ALA A 568 7.89 -4.94 -14.41
C ALA A 568 6.84 -5.91 -13.83
N SER A 569 6.64 -5.85 -12.52
CA SER A 569 5.50 -6.42 -11.80
C SER A 569 4.73 -5.28 -11.16
N LYS A 570 3.41 -5.26 -11.25
CA LYS A 570 2.61 -4.21 -10.63
C LYS A 570 2.60 -4.32 -9.10
N PHE A 571 2.37 -3.21 -8.40
CA PHE A 571 2.32 -3.12 -6.94
C PHE A 571 3.62 -3.43 -6.20
N THR A 572 4.74 -3.50 -6.90
CA THR A 572 6.04 -3.73 -6.28
C THR A 572 6.41 -2.61 -5.31
N VAL A 573 6.81 -3.00 -4.10
CA VAL A 573 7.29 -2.10 -3.04
C VAL A 573 8.78 -2.36 -2.82
N PRO A 574 9.65 -1.36 -2.92
CA PRO A 574 11.07 -1.55 -2.66
C PRO A 574 11.32 -1.70 -1.15
N THR A 575 12.17 -2.64 -0.77
CA THR A 575 12.65 -2.81 0.60
C THR A 575 14.05 -2.26 0.73
N ILE A 576 14.27 -1.41 1.72
CA ILE A 576 15.58 -0.85 2.01
C ILE A 576 16.05 -1.42 3.36
N ALA A 577 17.26 -1.97 3.38
CA ALA A 577 17.90 -2.43 4.60
C ALA A 577 19.41 -2.56 4.41
N ASN A 578 20.17 -2.15 5.41
CA ASN A 578 21.62 -2.38 5.51
C ASN A 578 22.39 -2.00 4.22
N GLY A 579 22.18 -0.79 3.71
CA GLY A 579 22.87 -0.28 2.52
C GLY A 579 22.43 -0.89 1.20
N LYS A 580 21.32 -1.63 1.18
CA LYS A 580 20.77 -2.27 -0.01
C LYS A 580 19.32 -1.89 -0.26
N VAL A 581 18.94 -1.96 -1.55
CA VAL A 581 17.54 -1.80 -2.01
C VAL A 581 17.16 -3.06 -2.79
N PHE A 582 16.12 -3.74 -2.33
CA PHE A 582 15.60 -4.96 -2.90
C PHE A 582 14.35 -4.66 -3.72
N VAL A 583 14.34 -5.04 -5.00
CA VAL A 583 13.25 -4.77 -5.94
C VAL A 583 12.77 -6.09 -6.55
N GLY A 584 11.56 -6.51 -6.18
CA GLY A 584 10.89 -7.65 -6.80
C GLY A 584 10.33 -7.29 -8.18
N THR A 585 10.43 -8.20 -9.14
CA THR A 585 9.91 -8.04 -10.51
C THR A 585 9.18 -9.31 -10.98
N ALA A 586 8.91 -9.44 -12.25
CA ALA A 586 8.16 -10.58 -12.78
C ALA A 586 8.89 -11.94 -12.67
N ASN A 587 10.21 -11.95 -12.57
CA ASN A 587 10.99 -13.19 -12.56
C ASN A 587 12.31 -13.10 -11.80
N GLN A 588 12.54 -12.01 -11.06
CA GLN A 588 13.76 -11.87 -10.27
C GLN A 588 13.58 -10.89 -9.11
N LEU A 589 14.46 -11.02 -8.10
CA LEU A 589 14.73 -10.00 -7.09
C LEU A 589 16.04 -9.32 -7.46
N SER A 590 16.01 -8.03 -7.77
CA SER A 590 17.20 -7.21 -8.04
C SER A 590 17.66 -6.50 -6.78
N VAL A 591 18.98 -6.55 -6.53
CA VAL A 591 19.62 -5.94 -5.36
C VAL A 591 20.50 -4.79 -5.81
N TYR A 592 20.25 -3.62 -5.25
CA TYR A 592 21.00 -2.38 -5.50
C TYR A 592 21.77 -1.97 -4.26
N GLY A 593 22.85 -1.24 -4.45
CA GLY A 593 23.69 -0.70 -3.38
C GLY A 593 24.82 0.15 -3.93
N LEU A 594 25.75 0.51 -3.04
CA LEU A 594 26.97 1.23 -3.45
C LEU A 594 27.88 0.32 -4.27
N LEU A 595 28.34 0.85 -5.40
CA LEU A 595 29.28 0.16 -6.28
C LEU A 595 30.69 0.20 -5.68
N SER A 596 31.45 -0.89 -5.82
CA SER A 596 32.86 -0.93 -5.42
C SER A 596 33.65 0.13 -6.19
N ALA A 597 34.56 0.83 -5.53
CA ALA A 597 35.47 1.75 -6.19
C ALA A 597 36.39 0.93 -7.13
N GLY A 598 36.10 0.95 -8.44
CA GLY A 598 36.90 0.24 -9.45
C GLY A 598 36.13 -0.69 -10.41
N GLY A 599 34.81 -0.81 -10.28
CA GLY A 599 33.96 -1.51 -11.25
C GLY A 599 33.48 -0.54 -12.34
N ASN A 600 34.19 -0.46 -13.46
CA ASN A 600 33.71 0.11 -14.71
C ASN A 600 32.90 -0.93 -15.47
#